data_30852d4dc687f4f5dcce5dc678d91e5a
#
_entry.id   30852d4dc687f4f5dcce5dc678d91e5a
#
_cell.length_a   1.000
_cell.length_b   1.000
_cell.length_c   1.000
_cell.angle_alpha   90.00
_cell.angle_beta   90.00
_cell.angle_gamma   90.00
#
_symmetry.space_group_name_H-M   'P 1'
#
loop_
_entity.id
_entity.type
_entity.pdbx_description
1 polymer ?
#
loop_
_entity_poly.entity_id
_entity_poly.type
_entity_poly.pdbx_seq_one_letter_code
_entity_poly.pdbx_strand_id
1 'polypeptide(L)'
;MAVVLVEPGTFKTGIWDEAERDMARRTGSRYAGAYRRSLASMRFTQPLMGDPARVAAVIGRALTAWYPRARYLVGTDAQLIALTGMVLPTAVRDRLTRLVLGL
;
A
#
# COMPACT_ATOMS: atom_id res chain seq x y z
N MET A 1 3.88 8.12 -28.28
CA MET A 1 4.20 8.42 -26.87
C MET A 1 3.87 7.20 -26.02
N ALA A 2 4.80 6.76 -25.19
CA ALA A 2 4.58 5.63 -24.29
C ALA A 2 4.02 6.13 -22.95
N VAL A 3 3.01 5.46 -22.43
CA VAL A 3 2.45 5.71 -21.11
C VAL A 3 2.81 4.54 -20.20
N VAL A 4 3.39 4.83 -19.05
CA VAL A 4 3.84 3.83 -18.09
C VAL A 4 3.16 4.08 -16.75
N LEU A 5 2.60 3.03 -16.16
CA LEU A 5 1.99 3.05 -14.83
C LEU A 5 2.96 2.44 -13.83
N VAL A 6 3.29 3.18 -12.78
CA VAL A 6 4.09 2.70 -11.65
C VAL A 6 3.17 2.56 -10.44
N GLU A 7 3.08 1.35 -9.90
CA GLU A 7 2.21 1.03 -8.76
C GLU A 7 3.08 0.59 -7.58
N PRO A 8 3.48 1.51 -6.70
CA PRO A 8 4.24 1.15 -5.51
C PRO A 8 3.33 0.52 -4.46
N GLY A 9 3.87 -0.42 -3.70
CA GLY A 9 3.24 -0.91 -2.49
C GLY A 9 3.46 0.04 -1.31
N THR A 10 3.69 -0.51 -0.14
CA THR A 10 3.90 0.26 1.07
C THR A 10 5.38 0.56 1.27
N PHE A 11 5.73 1.85 1.33
CA PHE A 11 7.10 2.32 1.51
C PHE A 11 7.19 3.28 2.68
N LYS A 12 8.34 3.28 3.33
CA LYS A 12 8.58 4.08 4.53
C LYS A 12 8.77 5.55 4.16
N THR A 13 7.72 6.35 4.33
CA THR A 13 7.71 7.80 4.08
C THR A 13 7.07 8.54 5.26
N GLY A 14 7.25 9.86 5.31
CA GLY A 14 6.69 10.70 6.38
C GLY A 14 5.16 10.74 6.43
N ILE A 15 4.49 10.33 5.35
CA ILE A 15 3.02 10.28 5.31
C ILE A 15 2.45 9.31 6.37
N TRP A 16 3.17 8.26 6.70
CA TRP A 16 2.73 7.28 7.69
C TRP A 16 2.72 7.83 9.10
N ASP A 17 3.72 8.64 9.46
CA ASP A 17 3.78 9.32 10.75
C ASP A 17 2.62 10.29 10.93
N GLU A 18 2.30 11.04 9.87
CA GLU A 18 1.18 11.97 9.87
C GLU A 18 -0.16 11.24 9.97
N ALA A 19 -0.34 10.17 9.21
CA ALA A 19 -1.55 9.35 9.26
C ALA A 19 -1.74 8.73 10.65
N GLU A 20 -0.67 8.26 11.28
CA GLU A 20 -0.71 7.72 12.63
C GLU A 20 -1.15 8.76 13.64
N ARG A 21 -0.59 9.97 13.57
CA ARG A 21 -0.99 11.08 14.45
C ARG A 21 -2.45 11.47 14.26
N ASP A 22 -2.91 11.53 13.02
CA ASP A 22 -4.30 11.87 12.70
C ASP A 22 -5.28 10.83 13.26
N MET A 23 -5.00 9.55 13.04
CA MET A 23 -5.85 8.46 13.55
C MET A 23 -5.86 8.39 15.08
N ALA A 24 -4.72 8.66 15.73
CA ALA A 24 -4.61 8.66 17.18
C ALA A 24 -5.48 9.77 17.83
N ARG A 25 -5.73 10.87 17.13
CA ARG A 25 -6.56 11.97 17.62
C ARG A 25 -8.07 11.71 17.46
N ARG A 26 -8.46 10.73 16.67
CA ARG A 26 -9.86 10.42 16.36
C ARG A 26 -10.49 9.46 17.36
N THR A 27 -10.41 9.77 18.65
CA THR A 27 -10.90 8.91 19.74
C THR A 27 -12.42 8.98 19.92
N GLY A 28 -13.05 10.08 19.52
CA GLY A 28 -14.50 10.28 19.65
C GLY A 28 -15.32 9.79 18.46
N SER A 29 -14.70 9.22 17.43
CA SER A 29 -15.37 8.72 16.24
C SER A 29 -16.09 7.40 16.52
N ARG A 30 -17.24 7.17 15.84
CA ARG A 30 -17.89 5.85 15.82
C ARG A 30 -17.01 4.75 15.23
N TYR A 31 -15.97 5.14 14.49
CA TYR A 31 -14.97 4.23 13.90
C TYR A 31 -13.69 4.14 14.72
N ALA A 32 -13.69 4.60 15.97
CA ALA A 32 -12.49 4.58 16.82
C ALA A 32 -11.84 3.19 16.93
N GLY A 33 -12.66 2.13 16.99
CA GLY A 33 -12.15 0.75 17.00
C GLY A 33 -11.41 0.38 15.72
N ALA A 34 -11.94 0.79 14.57
CA ALA A 34 -11.30 0.56 13.26
C ALA A 34 -9.99 1.35 13.14
N TYR A 35 -9.95 2.59 13.63
CA TYR A 35 -8.72 3.39 13.65
C TYR A 35 -7.63 2.75 14.50
N ARG A 36 -7.98 2.23 15.68
CA ARG A 36 -7.01 1.53 16.55
C ARG A 36 -6.44 0.28 15.88
N ARG A 37 -7.29 -0.51 15.21
CA ARG A 37 -6.83 -1.70 14.46
C ARG A 37 -5.95 -1.32 13.28
N SER A 38 -6.29 -0.26 12.56
CA SER A 38 -5.48 0.25 11.46
C SER A 38 -4.10 0.72 11.95
N LEU A 39 -4.05 1.42 13.08
CA LEU A 39 -2.79 1.82 13.71
C LEU A 39 -1.94 0.61 14.11
N ALA A 40 -2.55 -0.39 14.74
CA ALA A 40 -1.84 -1.62 15.13
C ALA A 40 -1.29 -2.35 13.90
N SER A 41 -2.09 -2.45 12.84
CA SER A 41 -1.68 -3.04 11.57
C SER A 41 -0.52 -2.27 10.92
N MET A 42 -0.58 -0.95 10.91
CA MET A 42 0.50 -0.09 10.39
C MET A 42 1.79 -0.29 11.16
N ARG A 43 1.73 -0.31 12.50
CA ARG A 43 2.90 -0.53 13.35
C ARG A 43 3.51 -1.92 13.14
N PHE A 44 2.66 -2.92 12.96
CA PHE A 44 3.10 -4.29 12.68
C PHE A 44 3.80 -4.41 11.33
N THR A 45 3.28 -3.72 10.30
CA THR A 45 3.81 -3.79 8.94
C THR A 45 4.95 -2.81 8.68
N GLN A 46 5.16 -1.82 9.56
CA GLN A 46 6.17 -0.79 9.38
C GLN A 46 7.58 -1.33 9.13
N PRO A 47 8.07 -2.37 9.84
CA PRO A 47 9.38 -2.94 9.56
C PRO A 47 9.48 -3.62 8.18
N LEU A 48 8.33 -3.97 7.59
CA LEU A 48 8.25 -4.62 6.27
C LEU A 48 8.13 -3.61 5.13
N MET A 49 8.00 -2.33 5.44
CA MET A 49 7.92 -1.26 4.43
C MET A 49 9.25 -1.12 3.71
N GLY A 50 9.16 -0.95 2.38
CA GLY A 50 10.33 -0.79 1.53
C GLY A 50 10.95 0.62 1.61
N ASP A 51 12.18 0.74 1.14
CA ASP A 51 12.86 2.02 0.98
C ASP A 51 12.28 2.76 -0.23
N PRO A 52 11.87 4.04 -0.09
CA PRO A 52 11.37 4.84 -1.21
C PRO A 52 12.35 4.98 -2.38
N ALA A 53 13.65 4.85 -2.13
CA ALA A 53 14.68 4.86 -3.17
C ALA A 53 14.46 3.77 -4.23
N ARG A 54 13.85 2.66 -3.87
CA ARG A 54 13.51 1.58 -4.83
C ARG A 54 12.46 2.04 -5.83
N VAL A 55 11.48 2.79 -5.39
CA VAL A 55 10.45 3.37 -6.29
C VAL A 55 11.11 4.36 -7.24
N ALA A 56 11.96 5.24 -6.74
CA ALA A 56 12.69 6.20 -7.55
C ALA A 56 13.56 5.51 -8.61
N ALA A 57 14.24 4.42 -8.26
CA ALA A 57 15.04 3.64 -9.18
C ALA A 57 14.19 3.00 -10.30
N VAL A 58 13.01 2.50 -9.98
CA VAL A 58 12.08 1.94 -10.97
C VAL A 58 11.57 3.02 -11.91
N ILE A 59 11.20 4.18 -11.40
CA ILE A 59 10.79 5.33 -12.21
C ILE A 59 11.90 5.73 -13.17
N GLY A 60 13.15 5.82 -12.68
CA GLY A 60 14.31 6.12 -13.51
C GLY A 60 14.51 5.10 -14.64
N ARG A 61 14.37 3.83 -14.35
CA ARG A 61 14.46 2.77 -15.36
C ARG A 61 13.33 2.86 -16.40
N ALA A 62 12.11 3.13 -15.95
CA ALA A 62 10.98 3.30 -16.85
C ALA A 62 11.16 4.48 -17.82
N LEU A 63 11.74 5.59 -17.34
CA LEU A 63 12.00 6.77 -18.15
C LEU A 63 13.12 6.56 -19.16
N THR A 64 14.10 5.73 -18.88
CA THR A 64 15.29 5.51 -19.70
C THR A 64 15.27 4.24 -20.54
N ALA A 65 14.32 3.33 -20.28
CA ALA A 65 14.20 2.08 -21.02
C ALA A 65 13.82 2.32 -22.47
N TRP A 66 14.49 1.61 -23.38
CA TRP A 66 14.18 1.64 -24.80
C TRP A 66 12.76 1.12 -25.09
N TYR A 67 12.37 0.03 -24.39
CA TYR A 67 11.03 -0.55 -24.44
C TYR A 67 10.47 -0.68 -23.03
N PRO A 68 9.91 0.39 -22.45
CA PRO A 68 9.37 0.31 -21.10
C PRO A 68 8.14 -0.60 -21.05
N ARG A 69 7.97 -1.29 -19.94
CA ARG A 69 6.74 -2.03 -19.68
C ARG A 69 5.60 -1.04 -19.44
N ALA A 70 4.38 -1.46 -19.79
CA ALA A 70 3.20 -0.62 -19.53
C ALA A 70 2.92 -0.45 -18.03
N ARG A 71 3.35 -1.41 -17.20
CA ARG A 71 3.02 -1.45 -15.79
C ARG A 71 4.21 -2.00 -14.98
N TYR A 72 4.57 -1.29 -13.91
CA TYR A 72 5.60 -1.68 -12.96
C TYR A 72 5.00 -1.79 -11.56
N LEU A 73 5.04 -2.98 -10.97
CA LEU A 73 4.67 -3.21 -9.57
C LEU A 73 5.95 -3.17 -8.72
N VAL A 74 5.98 -2.26 -7.75
CA VAL A 74 7.17 -2.07 -6.90
C VAL A 74 6.85 -2.51 -5.48
N GLY A 75 7.61 -3.50 -5.00
CA GLY A 75 7.43 -4.08 -3.68
C GLY A 75 6.70 -5.41 -3.71
N THR A 76 7.03 -6.27 -2.77
CA THR A 76 6.42 -7.61 -2.66
C THR A 76 4.95 -7.55 -2.28
N ASP A 77 4.55 -6.59 -1.46
CA ASP A 77 3.16 -6.35 -1.07
C ASP A 77 2.30 -5.92 -2.26
N ALA A 78 2.80 -5.04 -3.13
CA ALA A 78 2.10 -4.65 -4.36
C ALA A 78 1.89 -5.84 -5.29
N GLN A 79 2.90 -6.68 -5.46
CA GLN A 79 2.81 -7.90 -6.27
C GLN A 79 1.81 -8.88 -5.68
N LEU A 80 1.81 -9.06 -4.36
CA LEU A 80 0.88 -9.96 -3.67
C LEU A 80 -0.57 -9.48 -3.79
N ILE A 81 -0.81 -8.18 -3.59
CA ILE A 81 -2.14 -7.58 -3.74
C ILE A 81 -2.65 -7.71 -5.17
N ALA A 82 -1.80 -7.46 -6.16
CA ALA A 82 -2.16 -7.63 -7.56
C ALA A 82 -2.53 -9.09 -7.89
N LEU A 83 -1.75 -10.05 -7.37
CA LEU A 83 -2.01 -11.47 -7.55
C LEU A 83 -3.35 -11.87 -6.92
N THR A 84 -3.62 -11.44 -5.69
CA THR A 84 -4.90 -11.73 -5.03
C THR A 84 -6.07 -11.09 -5.77
N GLY A 85 -5.88 -9.90 -6.36
CA GLY A 85 -6.88 -9.24 -7.18
C GLY A 85 -7.24 -10.01 -8.45
N MET A 86 -6.31 -10.79 -8.99
CA MET A 86 -6.53 -11.64 -10.17
C MET A 86 -7.21 -12.97 -9.82
N VAL A 87 -6.95 -13.51 -8.65
CA VAL A 87 -7.35 -14.87 -8.25
C VAL A 87 -8.61 -14.90 -7.40
N LEU A 88 -8.79 -13.91 -6.50
CA LEU A 88 -9.89 -13.89 -5.54
C LEU A 88 -11.10 -13.12 -6.07
N PRO A 89 -12.34 -13.66 -5.89
CA PRO A 89 -13.56 -12.90 -6.14
C PRO A 89 -13.65 -11.64 -5.26
N THR A 90 -14.34 -10.61 -5.74
CA THR A 90 -14.52 -9.35 -5.02
C THR A 90 -15.11 -9.55 -3.62
N ALA A 91 -16.09 -10.42 -3.47
CA ALA A 91 -16.73 -10.70 -2.17
C ALA A 91 -15.74 -11.25 -1.15
N VAL A 92 -14.80 -12.11 -1.57
CA VAL A 92 -13.76 -12.65 -0.69
C VAL A 92 -12.77 -11.57 -0.28
N ARG A 93 -12.35 -10.73 -1.23
CA ARG A 93 -11.47 -9.59 -0.94
C ARG A 93 -12.10 -8.61 0.04
N ASP A 94 -13.38 -8.31 -0.13
CA ASP A 94 -14.13 -7.43 0.77
C ASP A 94 -14.20 -7.99 2.19
N ARG A 95 -14.43 -9.29 2.33
CA ARG A 95 -14.43 -9.95 3.65
C ARG A 95 -13.07 -9.88 4.33
N LEU A 96 -11.99 -10.14 3.58
CA LEU A 96 -10.63 -10.04 4.12
C LEU A 96 -10.31 -8.61 4.55
N THR A 97 -10.68 -7.62 3.74
CA THR A 97 -10.48 -6.21 4.08
C THR A 97 -11.23 -5.83 5.36
N ARG A 98 -12.48 -6.26 5.49
CA ARG A 98 -13.27 -6.00 6.70
C ARG A 98 -12.67 -6.65 7.93
N LEU A 99 -12.16 -7.87 7.81
CA LEU A 99 -11.49 -8.55 8.92
C LEU A 99 -10.23 -7.81 9.36
N VAL A 100 -9.41 -7.37 8.43
CA VAL A 100 -8.17 -6.63 8.72
C VAL A 100 -8.48 -5.28 9.39
N LEU A 101 -9.49 -4.56 8.91
CA LEU A 101 -9.89 -3.26 9.44
C LEU A 101 -10.82 -3.35 10.65
N GLY A 102 -11.37 -4.52 10.95
CA GLY A 102 -12.29 -4.72 12.06
C GLY A 102 -13.69 -4.15 11.82
N LEU A 103 -14.12 -4.14 10.59
CA LEU A 103 -15.43 -3.66 10.18
C LEU A 103 -16.47 -4.78 10.07
#